data_9dcc3aa6767ded004df429f042fee9c2
#
_entry.id   9dcc3aa6767ded004df429f042fee9c2
#
_cell.length_a   1.000
_cell.length_b   1.000
_cell.length_c   1.000
_cell.angle_alpha   90.00
_cell.angle_beta   90.00
_cell.angle_gamma   90.00
#
_symmetry.space_group_name_H-M   'P 1'
#
loop_
_entity.id
_entity.type
_entity.pdbx_description
1 polymer ?
#
loop_
_entity_poly.entity_id
_entity_poly.type
_entity_poly.pdbx_seq_one_letter_code
_entity_poly.pdbx_strand_id
1 'polypeptide(L)'
;MDERWKKRVFPILPALLEILIPLSLIDGLLAVALITVQEFEKLSRQICDDVERSRLLLVSILPKKGPDSFDRFMNVLKETEGQEHVAQRIMENKSDKSSERLVEWEEKVKDLERELKKEREEKNKEKVTNIGLRTKIGPSMGIPSSKWETNIPNMPIDYCQPYGRVAEINGMLHVGWLDRMFQFKKGAWEGEEHHLPGIKRIGSVFECEGKGYVMDINDSYRCSSIYEWKSETRNLELLTKIPDEYQLEGRSAIGHNGIIYLVGGEESDRVDCFDINKGEWEPLKKMKNKRFACSLAVIDDKMFVGGGGGAGNSVECFSMEKQGSIDIKPTTKELCQLSSWNGKLVATGGWERGESNCVEMYDEFSGDWLPLPSMNQGRLSHGACTTKDNQLIVVGGLGAGNSVECLKM
;
A
#
# COMPACT_ATOMS: atom_id res chain seq x y z
N MET A 1 23.44 -20.46 -21.93
CA MET A 1 22.31 -21.06 -21.15
C MET A 1 22.51 -22.56 -21.13
N ASP A 2 22.39 -23.20 -19.99
CA ASP A 2 22.46 -24.67 -19.86
C ASP A 2 21.26 -25.31 -20.56
N GLU A 3 21.50 -26.29 -21.44
CA GLU A 3 20.47 -26.99 -22.22
C GLU A 3 19.41 -27.70 -21.33
N ARG A 4 19.76 -27.99 -20.06
CA ARG A 4 18.84 -28.60 -19.11
C ARG A 4 17.70 -27.66 -18.70
N TRP A 5 17.92 -26.33 -18.69
CA TRP A 5 16.86 -25.35 -18.50
C TRP A 5 15.82 -25.46 -19.60
N LYS A 6 16.27 -25.51 -20.86
CA LYS A 6 15.39 -25.64 -22.03
C LYS A 6 14.62 -26.96 -22.04
N LYS A 7 15.28 -28.09 -21.73
CA LYS A 7 14.69 -29.43 -21.82
C LYS A 7 13.84 -29.81 -20.62
N ARG A 8 14.14 -29.34 -19.43
CA ARG A 8 13.49 -29.79 -18.19
C ARG A 8 12.60 -28.79 -17.49
N VAL A 9 12.96 -27.52 -17.55
CA VAL A 9 12.22 -26.46 -16.84
C VAL A 9 11.20 -25.77 -17.77
N PHE A 10 11.63 -25.29 -18.91
CA PHE A 10 10.72 -24.51 -19.77
C PHE A 10 9.49 -25.25 -20.27
N PRO A 11 9.52 -26.55 -20.63
CA PRO A 11 8.33 -27.25 -21.08
C PRO A 11 7.22 -27.39 -20.03
N ILE A 12 7.58 -27.29 -18.75
CA ILE A 12 6.63 -27.38 -17.64
C ILE A 12 6.52 -26.05 -16.85
N LEU A 13 7.06 -24.97 -17.39
CA LEU A 13 7.10 -23.67 -16.74
C LEU A 13 5.73 -23.20 -16.21
N PRO A 14 4.62 -23.29 -16.97
CA PRO A 14 3.30 -22.87 -16.46
C PRO A 14 2.92 -23.61 -15.16
N ALA A 15 3.15 -24.92 -15.13
CA ALA A 15 2.85 -25.71 -13.93
C ALA A 15 3.83 -25.46 -12.77
N LEU A 16 5.07 -25.03 -13.07
CA LEU A 16 6.04 -24.64 -12.04
C LEU A 16 5.70 -23.29 -11.42
N LEU A 17 5.15 -22.37 -12.21
CA LEU A 17 4.75 -21.04 -11.70
C LEU A 17 3.65 -21.12 -10.65
N GLU A 18 2.81 -22.19 -10.71
CA GLU A 18 1.72 -22.41 -9.75
C GLU A 18 2.17 -23.06 -8.43
N ILE A 19 3.28 -23.81 -8.45
CA ILE A 19 3.70 -24.63 -7.30
C ILE A 19 5.03 -24.16 -6.67
N LEU A 20 5.83 -23.35 -7.38
CA LEU A 20 7.08 -22.84 -6.85
C LEU A 20 6.78 -21.72 -5.85
N ILE A 21 7.37 -21.81 -4.66
CA ILE A 21 7.29 -20.78 -3.63
C ILE A 21 8.65 -20.05 -3.59
N PRO A 22 8.84 -18.99 -4.39
CA PRO A 22 10.17 -18.40 -4.59
C PRO A 22 10.73 -17.76 -3.33
N LEU A 23 9.90 -17.25 -2.42
CA LEU A 23 10.38 -16.65 -1.17
C LEU A 23 11.12 -17.65 -0.29
N SER A 24 10.69 -18.91 -0.24
CA SER A 24 11.36 -19.96 0.52
C SER A 24 12.72 -20.37 -0.07
N LEU A 25 12.95 -20.07 -1.35
CA LEU A 25 14.17 -20.41 -2.08
C LEU A 25 15.21 -19.30 -2.09
N ILE A 26 14.79 -18.05 -1.96
CA ILE A 26 15.64 -16.88 -2.21
C ILE A 26 16.88 -16.87 -1.31
N ASP A 27 16.72 -17.16 -0.02
CA ASP A 27 17.85 -17.24 0.93
C ASP A 27 18.85 -18.33 0.55
N GLY A 28 18.35 -19.52 0.19
CA GLY A 28 19.18 -20.61 -0.28
C GLY A 28 19.93 -20.30 -1.58
N LEU A 29 19.28 -19.61 -2.52
CA LEU A 29 19.88 -19.17 -3.77
C LEU A 29 20.98 -18.12 -3.55
N LEU A 30 20.78 -17.22 -2.58
CA LEU A 30 21.81 -16.25 -2.19
C LEU A 30 22.99 -16.94 -1.48
N ALA A 31 22.72 -17.86 -0.55
CA ALA A 31 23.74 -18.61 0.19
C ALA A 31 24.70 -19.38 -0.72
N VAL A 32 24.18 -19.97 -1.80
CA VAL A 32 25.02 -20.62 -2.81
C VAL A 32 25.53 -19.66 -3.91
N ALA A 33 25.40 -18.36 -3.72
CA ALA A 33 25.77 -17.31 -4.68
C ALA A 33 25.22 -17.55 -6.11
N LEU A 34 24.02 -18.09 -6.22
CA LEU A 34 23.32 -18.27 -7.48
C LEU A 34 22.59 -16.99 -7.91
N ILE A 35 22.22 -16.17 -6.94
CA ILE A 35 21.74 -14.80 -7.14
C ILE A 35 22.64 -13.82 -6.38
N THR A 36 22.72 -12.59 -6.84
CA THR A 36 23.43 -11.51 -6.19
C THR A 36 22.58 -10.85 -5.09
N VAL A 37 23.20 -10.08 -4.20
CA VAL A 37 22.49 -9.29 -3.18
C VAL A 37 21.45 -8.36 -3.82
N GLN A 38 21.78 -7.73 -4.95
CA GLN A 38 20.84 -6.86 -5.67
C GLN A 38 19.64 -7.63 -6.24
N GLU A 39 19.89 -8.83 -6.80
CA GLU A 39 18.82 -9.71 -7.28
C GLU A 39 17.98 -10.24 -6.12
N PHE A 40 18.60 -10.57 -5.00
CA PHE A 40 17.92 -10.94 -3.75
C PHE A 40 17.00 -9.83 -3.27
N GLU A 41 17.49 -8.60 -3.17
CA GLU A 41 16.67 -7.43 -2.75
C GLU A 41 15.52 -7.18 -3.72
N LYS A 42 15.76 -7.29 -5.01
CA LYS A 42 14.72 -7.16 -6.02
C LYS A 42 13.63 -8.21 -5.86
N LEU A 43 14.00 -9.48 -5.73
CA LEU A 43 13.07 -10.60 -5.61
C LEU A 43 12.32 -10.59 -4.29
N SER A 44 13.00 -10.29 -3.18
CA SER A 44 12.41 -10.35 -1.84
C SER A 44 11.60 -9.12 -1.49
N ARG A 45 11.98 -7.93 -1.97
CA ARG A 45 11.42 -6.65 -1.53
C ARG A 45 10.61 -5.90 -2.59
N GLN A 46 10.93 -6.07 -3.88
CA GLN A 46 10.32 -5.28 -4.96
C GLN A 46 9.20 -5.99 -5.72
N ILE A 47 9.11 -7.30 -5.59
CA ILE A 47 8.10 -8.10 -6.28
C ILE A 47 7.21 -8.77 -5.25
N CYS A 48 5.96 -8.35 -5.14
CA CYS A 48 4.99 -8.92 -4.22
C CYS A 48 4.31 -10.19 -4.77
N ASP A 49 4.41 -10.42 -6.08
CA ASP A 49 3.78 -11.54 -6.79
C ASP A 49 4.70 -12.75 -6.90
N ASP A 50 4.29 -13.89 -6.35
CA ASP A 50 5.06 -15.14 -6.39
C ASP A 50 5.18 -15.72 -7.81
N VAL A 51 4.16 -15.55 -8.65
CA VAL A 51 4.20 -15.96 -10.06
C VAL A 51 5.21 -15.10 -10.83
N GLU A 52 5.21 -13.80 -10.61
CA GLU A 52 6.17 -12.85 -11.19
C GLU A 52 7.60 -13.13 -10.70
N ARG A 53 7.78 -13.42 -9.39
CA ARG A 53 9.07 -13.85 -8.83
C ARG A 53 9.57 -15.14 -9.46
N SER A 54 8.71 -16.15 -9.54
CA SER A 54 9.02 -17.43 -10.16
C SER A 54 9.39 -17.27 -11.62
N ARG A 55 8.64 -16.44 -12.35
CA ARG A 55 8.93 -16.11 -13.75
C ARG A 55 10.29 -15.43 -13.89
N LEU A 56 10.56 -14.40 -13.08
CA LEU A 56 11.84 -13.68 -13.12
C LEU A 56 13.01 -14.60 -12.79
N LEU A 57 12.89 -15.46 -11.78
CA LEU A 57 13.89 -16.44 -11.41
C LEU A 57 14.15 -17.45 -12.54
N LEU A 58 13.11 -18.14 -12.96
CA LEU A 58 13.24 -19.29 -13.87
C LEU A 58 13.54 -18.91 -15.32
N VAL A 59 13.12 -17.73 -15.77
CA VAL A 59 13.27 -17.30 -17.17
C VAL A 59 14.43 -16.31 -17.35
N SER A 60 14.58 -15.36 -16.41
CA SER A 60 15.47 -14.21 -16.62
C SER A 60 16.77 -14.28 -15.86
N ILE A 61 16.79 -14.82 -14.65
CA ILE A 61 17.96 -14.82 -13.76
C ILE A 61 18.74 -16.14 -13.87
N LEU A 62 18.17 -17.22 -13.38
CA LEU A 62 18.89 -18.48 -13.20
C LEU A 62 19.47 -19.07 -14.47
N PRO A 63 18.79 -19.06 -15.64
CA PRO A 63 19.36 -19.59 -16.87
C PRO A 63 20.60 -18.88 -17.37
N LYS A 64 20.85 -17.66 -16.90
CA LYS A 64 22.02 -16.82 -17.30
C LYS A 64 23.21 -16.95 -16.35
N LYS A 65 23.11 -17.71 -15.26
CA LYS A 65 24.12 -17.81 -14.20
C LYS A 65 25.27 -18.81 -14.44
N GLY A 66 25.40 -19.31 -15.65
CA GLY A 66 26.51 -20.21 -16.04
C GLY A 66 26.10 -21.68 -16.18
N PRO A 67 27.02 -22.56 -16.52
CA PRO A 67 26.75 -23.96 -16.87
C PRO A 67 26.27 -24.80 -15.68
N ASP A 68 26.67 -24.48 -14.47
CA ASP A 68 26.35 -25.20 -13.22
C ASP A 68 25.10 -24.63 -12.49
N SER A 69 24.47 -23.58 -13.07
CA SER A 69 23.31 -22.94 -12.46
C SER A 69 22.15 -23.90 -12.23
N PHE A 70 21.96 -24.84 -13.13
CA PHE A 70 20.89 -25.83 -13.03
C PHE A 70 21.09 -26.78 -11.84
N ASP A 71 22.30 -27.33 -11.67
CA ASP A 71 22.60 -28.27 -10.56
C ASP A 71 22.50 -27.58 -9.21
N ARG A 72 23.01 -26.36 -9.12
CA ARG A 72 22.95 -25.54 -7.89
C ARG A 72 21.51 -25.19 -7.54
N PHE A 73 20.69 -24.81 -8.50
CA PHE A 73 19.28 -24.56 -8.32
C PHE A 73 18.53 -25.83 -7.85
N MET A 74 18.81 -26.98 -8.49
CA MET A 74 18.21 -28.25 -8.10
C MET A 74 18.58 -28.71 -6.69
N ASN A 75 19.81 -28.40 -6.24
CA ASN A 75 20.21 -28.68 -4.86
C ASN A 75 19.47 -27.78 -3.86
N VAL A 76 19.37 -26.47 -4.13
CA VAL A 76 18.59 -25.55 -3.28
C VAL A 76 17.13 -26.00 -3.19
N LEU A 77 16.50 -26.40 -4.31
CA LEU A 77 15.12 -26.92 -4.29
C LEU A 77 14.95 -28.16 -3.40
N LYS A 78 15.93 -29.06 -3.41
CA LYS A 78 15.89 -30.28 -2.60
C LYS A 78 16.10 -30.02 -1.11
N GLU A 79 16.86 -28.99 -0.77
CA GLU A 79 17.19 -28.61 0.60
C GLU A 79 16.16 -27.64 1.21
N THR A 80 15.29 -27.05 0.38
CA THR A 80 14.26 -26.13 0.85
C THR A 80 13.01 -26.88 1.23
N GLU A 81 12.60 -26.74 2.48
CA GLU A 81 11.41 -27.39 3.03
C GLU A 81 10.14 -27.09 2.19
N GLY A 82 9.45 -28.15 1.81
CA GLY A 82 8.24 -28.06 0.98
C GLY A 82 8.48 -27.86 -0.52
N GLN A 83 9.73 -27.82 -1.00
CA GLN A 83 10.05 -27.67 -2.42
C GLN A 83 10.65 -28.94 -3.09
N GLU A 84 10.82 -30.02 -2.36
CA GLU A 84 11.38 -31.29 -2.86
C GLU A 84 10.57 -31.87 -4.01
N HIS A 85 9.24 -31.72 -3.94
CA HIS A 85 8.31 -32.18 -4.98
C HIS A 85 8.48 -31.41 -6.30
N VAL A 86 8.88 -30.13 -6.24
CA VAL A 86 9.20 -29.31 -7.43
C VAL A 86 10.45 -29.85 -8.10
N ALA A 87 11.49 -30.15 -7.31
CA ALA A 87 12.71 -30.76 -7.81
C ALA A 87 12.45 -32.10 -8.49
N GLN A 88 11.62 -32.96 -7.88
CA GLN A 88 11.22 -34.24 -8.45
C GLN A 88 10.49 -34.07 -9.78
N ARG A 89 9.53 -33.15 -9.86
CA ARG A 89 8.77 -32.86 -11.08
C ARG A 89 9.65 -32.40 -12.23
N ILE A 90 10.67 -31.58 -11.94
CA ILE A 90 11.65 -31.15 -12.94
C ILE A 90 12.51 -32.34 -13.42
N MET A 91 12.88 -33.23 -12.51
CA MET A 91 13.70 -34.41 -12.85
C MET A 91 12.95 -35.49 -13.64
N GLU A 92 11.67 -35.67 -13.35
CA GLU A 92 10.79 -36.64 -14.03
C GLU A 92 10.38 -36.19 -15.44
N ASN A 93 10.50 -34.92 -15.75
CA ASN A 93 10.18 -34.39 -17.07
C ASN A 93 11.20 -34.87 -18.14
N LYS A 94 11.03 -36.12 -18.58
CA LYS A 94 11.76 -36.74 -19.68
C LYS A 94 10.94 -36.60 -20.96
N SER A 95 10.91 -35.43 -21.59
CA SER A 95 10.14 -35.25 -22.79
C SER A 95 10.97 -35.62 -24.05
N ASP A 96 10.69 -36.81 -24.59
CA ASP A 96 11.17 -37.25 -25.93
C ASP A 96 10.38 -36.62 -27.10
N LYS A 97 9.33 -35.82 -26.84
CA LYS A 97 8.56 -35.10 -27.86
C LYS A 97 8.90 -33.59 -27.94
N SER A 98 10.20 -33.29 -27.76
CA SER A 98 10.60 -31.93 -27.42
C SER A 98 10.92 -31.01 -28.61
N SER A 99 11.08 -31.47 -29.85
CA SER A 99 11.55 -30.59 -30.91
C SER A 99 10.46 -29.64 -31.46
N GLU A 100 9.22 -30.09 -31.61
CA GLU A 100 8.13 -29.25 -32.13
C GLU A 100 7.61 -28.28 -31.04
N ARG A 101 7.45 -28.74 -29.81
CA ARG A 101 7.07 -27.90 -28.68
C ARG A 101 8.17 -26.90 -28.27
N LEU A 102 9.44 -27.21 -28.47
CA LEU A 102 10.57 -26.32 -28.21
C LEU A 102 10.58 -25.13 -29.18
N VAL A 103 10.28 -25.36 -30.46
CA VAL A 103 10.17 -24.30 -31.46
C VAL A 103 8.99 -23.40 -31.16
N GLU A 104 7.84 -23.97 -30.81
CA GLU A 104 6.64 -23.20 -30.42
C GLU A 104 6.87 -22.38 -29.13
N TRP A 105 7.67 -22.90 -28.20
CA TRP A 105 8.05 -22.19 -26.98
C TRP A 105 9.16 -21.17 -27.18
N GLU A 106 10.15 -21.42 -28.04
CA GLU A 106 11.16 -20.42 -28.40
C GLU A 106 10.50 -19.23 -29.15
N GLU A 107 9.48 -19.47 -29.96
CA GLU A 107 8.67 -18.39 -30.53
C GLU A 107 7.85 -17.66 -29.46
N LYS A 108 7.18 -18.39 -28.59
CA LYS A 108 6.41 -17.81 -27.47
C LYS A 108 7.26 -17.01 -26.49
N VAL A 109 8.47 -17.49 -26.17
CA VAL A 109 9.45 -16.74 -25.35
C VAL A 109 9.96 -15.50 -26.09
N LYS A 110 10.21 -15.60 -27.40
CA LYS A 110 10.56 -14.43 -28.22
C LYS A 110 9.40 -13.44 -28.34
N ASP A 111 8.16 -13.91 -28.40
CA ASP A 111 6.99 -13.05 -28.43
C ASP A 111 6.74 -12.37 -27.07
N LEU A 112 6.90 -13.09 -25.96
CA LEU A 112 6.86 -12.53 -24.61
C LEU A 112 8.03 -11.56 -24.36
N GLU A 113 9.25 -11.86 -24.87
CA GLU A 113 10.37 -10.92 -24.82
C GLU A 113 10.11 -9.68 -25.70
N ARG A 114 9.41 -9.83 -26.83
CA ARG A 114 8.97 -8.70 -27.66
C ARG A 114 7.85 -7.89 -27.00
N GLU A 115 6.88 -8.55 -26.36
CA GLU A 115 5.83 -7.88 -25.58
C GLU A 115 6.40 -7.15 -24.39
N LEU A 116 7.27 -7.78 -23.60
CA LEU A 116 8.01 -7.14 -22.49
C LEU A 116 8.91 -6.01 -22.99
N LYS A 117 9.52 -6.16 -24.18
CA LYS A 117 10.30 -5.10 -24.78
C LYS A 117 9.42 -3.96 -25.27
N LYS A 118 8.26 -4.26 -25.87
CA LYS A 118 7.25 -3.27 -26.24
C LYS A 118 6.70 -2.55 -25.02
N GLU A 119 6.33 -3.28 -24.00
CA GLU A 119 5.83 -2.72 -22.73
C GLU A 119 6.90 -1.87 -22.05
N ARG A 120 8.17 -2.30 -22.05
CA ARG A 120 9.32 -1.49 -21.60
C ARG A 120 9.57 -0.29 -22.51
N GLU A 121 9.40 -0.43 -23.83
CA GLU A 121 9.53 0.66 -24.80
C GLU A 121 8.35 1.62 -24.73
N GLU A 122 7.13 1.13 -24.46
CA GLU A 122 5.94 1.95 -24.20
C GLU A 122 6.05 2.66 -22.85
N LYS A 123 6.42 1.95 -21.78
CA LYS A 123 6.77 2.55 -20.49
C LYS A 123 7.96 3.50 -20.58
N ASN A 124 8.95 3.21 -21.44
CA ASN A 124 10.05 4.12 -21.73
C ASN A 124 9.64 5.25 -22.67
N LYS A 125 8.70 5.06 -23.62
CA LYS A 125 8.11 6.14 -24.43
C LYS A 125 7.20 7.02 -23.58
N GLU A 126 6.40 6.47 -22.70
CA GLU A 126 5.70 7.22 -21.64
C GLU A 126 6.69 7.92 -20.71
N LYS A 127 7.77 7.24 -20.29
CA LYS A 127 8.88 7.87 -19.57
C LYS A 127 9.58 8.95 -20.39
N VAL A 128 9.83 8.73 -21.69
CA VAL A 128 10.47 9.71 -22.59
C VAL A 128 9.49 10.81 -22.97
N THR A 129 8.20 10.55 -23.11
CA THR A 129 7.17 11.60 -23.25
C THR A 129 7.02 12.37 -21.96
N ASN A 130 7.05 11.70 -20.82
CA ASN A 130 7.13 12.32 -19.49
C ASN A 130 8.50 12.97 -19.22
N ILE A 131 9.60 12.43 -19.77
CA ILE A 131 10.94 13.07 -19.76
C ILE A 131 11.00 14.19 -20.81
N GLY A 132 10.35 14.08 -21.94
CA GLY A 132 10.24 15.14 -22.95
C GLY A 132 9.35 16.31 -22.52
N LEU A 133 8.34 16.04 -21.72
CA LEU A 133 7.63 17.03 -20.90
C LEU A 133 8.48 17.53 -19.72
N ARG A 134 9.40 16.69 -19.17
CA ARG A 134 10.35 17.04 -18.11
C ARG A 134 11.59 17.78 -18.62
N THR A 135 12.04 17.58 -19.86
CA THR A 135 13.17 18.34 -20.45
C THR A 135 12.77 19.75 -20.90
N LYS A 136 11.48 20.09 -20.93
CA LYS A 136 10.99 21.47 -20.94
C LYS A 136 10.92 22.08 -19.52
N ILE A 137 11.09 21.27 -18.47
CA ILE A 137 11.21 21.66 -17.08
C ILE A 137 12.56 21.08 -16.63
N GLY A 138 13.60 21.87 -16.51
CA GLY A 138 15.03 21.55 -16.32
C GLY A 138 15.42 20.30 -15.49
N PRO A 139 16.71 19.93 -15.38
CA PRO A 139 17.18 18.66 -14.87
C PRO A 139 17.19 18.61 -13.34
N SER A 140 16.05 18.43 -12.78
CA SER A 140 15.79 17.82 -11.47
C SER A 140 14.39 17.25 -11.57
N MET A 141 14.14 16.06 -11.03
CA MET A 141 12.77 15.73 -10.66
C MET A 141 12.25 16.99 -9.95
N GLY A 142 11.36 17.70 -10.62
CA GLY A 142 10.76 18.87 -10.02
C GLY A 142 10.05 18.44 -8.75
N ILE A 143 10.77 18.41 -7.64
CA ILE A 143 10.16 18.68 -6.35
C ILE A 143 9.43 19.98 -6.61
N PRO A 144 8.10 20.00 -6.54
CA PRO A 144 7.37 21.21 -6.84
C PRO A 144 8.02 22.31 -6.00
N SER A 145 8.33 23.44 -6.59
CA SER A 145 8.65 24.67 -5.85
C SER A 145 7.41 25.18 -5.09
N SER A 146 6.37 24.35 -5.05
CA SER A 146 5.12 24.56 -4.36
C SER A 146 5.36 24.59 -2.87
N LYS A 147 5.02 25.72 -2.29
CA LYS A 147 4.96 25.91 -0.84
C LYS A 147 3.62 25.39 -0.35
N TRP A 148 3.59 24.94 0.89
CA TRP A 148 2.35 24.69 1.58
C TRP A 148 1.53 25.97 1.70
N GLU A 149 0.29 25.91 1.25
CA GLU A 149 -0.64 27.03 1.26
C GLU A 149 -1.59 26.91 2.46
N THR A 150 -1.98 28.05 3.01
CA THR A 150 -2.97 28.18 4.09
C THR A 150 -4.25 28.85 3.58
N ASN A 151 -4.62 28.57 2.33
CA ASN A 151 -5.81 29.16 1.68
C ASN A 151 -7.13 28.53 2.10
N ILE A 152 -7.08 27.43 2.85
CA ILE A 152 -8.26 26.84 3.52
C ILE A 152 -8.34 27.45 4.93
N PRO A 153 -9.48 28.04 5.33
CA PRO A 153 -9.63 28.56 6.68
C PRO A 153 -9.37 27.49 7.74
N ASN A 154 -8.87 27.89 8.89
CA ASN A 154 -8.74 26.99 10.03
C ASN A 154 -10.08 26.38 10.40
N MET A 155 -10.06 25.19 10.99
CA MET A 155 -11.24 24.53 11.53
C MET A 155 -11.91 25.45 12.59
N PRO A 156 -13.25 25.47 12.64
CA PRO A 156 -14.00 26.32 13.57
C PRO A 156 -14.02 25.78 15.02
N ILE A 157 -12.97 25.10 15.44
CA ILE A 157 -12.76 24.56 16.79
C ILE A 157 -11.32 24.88 17.20
N ASP A 158 -11.10 25.25 18.45
CA ASP A 158 -9.80 25.73 18.93
C ASP A 158 -8.70 24.66 18.90
N TYR A 159 -9.06 23.40 18.96
CA TYR A 159 -8.12 22.28 19.00
C TYR A 159 -8.67 21.05 18.28
N CYS A 160 -7.94 20.57 17.28
CA CYS A 160 -8.36 19.46 16.47
C CYS A 160 -7.24 18.40 16.36
N GLN A 161 -7.52 17.18 16.83
CA GLN A 161 -6.69 16.00 16.62
C GLN A 161 -7.48 14.95 15.85
N PRO A 162 -7.56 15.06 14.51
CA PRO A 162 -8.44 14.18 13.72
C PRO A 162 -7.95 12.74 13.61
N TYR A 163 -6.71 12.40 13.96
CA TYR A 163 -6.20 11.02 13.95
C TYR A 163 -6.62 10.22 12.71
N GLY A 164 -6.43 10.77 11.52
CA GLY A 164 -6.84 10.11 10.27
C GLY A 164 -8.34 10.16 9.95
N ARG A 165 -9.11 11.02 10.65
CA ARG A 165 -10.56 11.21 10.43
C ARG A 165 -10.83 12.30 9.40
N VAL A 166 -10.09 12.27 8.31
CA VAL A 166 -10.18 13.25 7.23
C VAL A 166 -10.31 12.53 5.91
N ALA A 167 -11.33 12.88 5.12
CA ALA A 167 -11.54 12.33 3.80
C ALA A 167 -12.17 13.36 2.86
N GLU A 168 -11.89 13.26 1.57
CA GLU A 168 -12.71 13.89 0.55
C GLU A 168 -13.84 12.95 0.15
N ILE A 169 -15.08 13.42 0.26
CA ILE A 169 -16.27 12.69 -0.14
C ILE A 169 -17.08 13.60 -1.08
N ASN A 170 -17.32 13.15 -2.30
CA ASN A 170 -18.06 13.90 -3.33
C ASN A 170 -17.53 15.32 -3.58
N GLY A 171 -16.20 15.49 -3.61
CA GLY A 171 -15.56 16.79 -3.86
C GLY A 171 -15.62 17.75 -2.67
N MET A 172 -15.96 17.29 -1.49
CA MET A 172 -15.97 18.07 -0.26
C MET A 172 -15.05 17.44 0.79
N LEU A 173 -14.24 18.26 1.44
CA LEU A 173 -13.42 17.81 2.56
C LEU A 173 -14.28 17.61 3.80
N HIS A 174 -14.19 16.43 4.40
CA HIS A 174 -14.85 16.06 5.63
C HIS A 174 -13.85 15.80 6.74
N VAL A 175 -14.12 16.34 7.92
CA VAL A 175 -13.30 16.15 9.11
C VAL A 175 -14.18 15.70 10.28
N GLY A 176 -13.88 14.53 10.82
CA GLY A 176 -14.53 13.99 12.02
C GLY A 176 -13.82 14.46 13.30
N TRP A 177 -14.59 14.99 14.27
CA TRP A 177 -14.09 15.35 15.57
C TRP A 177 -15.08 15.00 16.68
N LEU A 178 -14.68 14.12 17.60
CA LEU A 178 -15.60 13.57 18.59
C LEU A 178 -16.83 12.96 17.92
N ASP A 179 -18.00 13.46 18.20
CA ASP A 179 -19.31 13.09 17.66
C ASP A 179 -19.81 14.06 16.58
N ARG A 180 -18.93 14.88 16.01
CA ARG A 180 -19.26 15.92 15.01
C ARG A 180 -18.56 15.69 13.69
N MET A 181 -19.25 16.04 12.60
CA MET A 181 -18.68 16.06 11.25
C MET A 181 -18.68 17.49 10.70
N PHE A 182 -17.49 17.95 10.32
CA PHE A 182 -17.30 19.22 9.65
C PHE A 182 -17.13 19.00 8.17
N GLN A 183 -17.72 19.86 7.36
CA GLN A 183 -17.59 19.86 5.90
C GLN A 183 -17.01 21.19 5.43
N PHE A 184 -16.00 21.14 4.56
CA PHE A 184 -15.53 22.34 3.87
C PHE A 184 -16.19 22.44 2.50
N LYS A 185 -16.97 23.48 2.30
CA LYS A 185 -17.75 23.72 1.10
C LYS A 185 -17.77 25.19 0.74
N LYS A 186 -17.53 25.50 -0.54
CA LYS A 186 -17.58 26.89 -1.07
C LYS A 186 -16.75 27.91 -0.27
N GLY A 187 -15.58 27.48 0.26
CA GLY A 187 -14.66 28.36 0.98
C GLY A 187 -14.96 28.55 2.48
N ALA A 188 -15.92 27.84 3.03
CA ALA A 188 -16.29 27.91 4.45
C ALA A 188 -16.46 26.51 5.07
N TRP A 189 -16.21 26.41 6.39
CA TRP A 189 -16.57 25.25 7.18
C TRP A 189 -18.02 25.29 7.61
N GLU A 190 -18.68 24.15 7.48
CA GLU A 190 -20.04 23.93 7.93
C GLU A 190 -20.05 22.73 8.90
N GLY A 191 -20.90 22.75 9.96
CA GLY A 191 -21.10 21.61 10.85
C GLY A 191 -20.81 21.84 12.34
N GLU A 192 -20.52 23.08 12.76
CA GLU A 192 -20.19 23.43 14.16
C GLU A 192 -21.22 22.93 15.19
N GLU A 193 -22.50 22.92 14.84
CA GLU A 193 -23.62 22.59 15.74
C GLU A 193 -24.15 21.16 15.56
N HIS A 194 -23.63 20.37 14.64
CA HIS A 194 -24.21 19.07 14.32
C HIS A 194 -23.51 17.93 15.04
N HIS A 195 -24.06 17.57 16.21
CA HIS A 195 -23.81 16.27 16.81
C HIS A 195 -24.47 15.17 15.94
N LEU A 196 -23.74 14.11 15.68
CA LEU A 196 -24.26 12.98 14.92
C LEU A 196 -25.08 12.07 15.84
N PRO A 197 -26.40 11.94 15.60
CA PRO A 197 -27.25 11.10 16.45
C PRO A 197 -26.77 9.64 16.45
N GLY A 198 -26.59 9.06 17.62
CA GLY A 198 -26.19 7.67 17.76
C GLY A 198 -24.69 7.40 17.67
N ILE A 199 -23.88 8.41 17.34
CA ILE A 199 -22.43 8.33 17.37
C ILE A 199 -21.92 8.78 18.74
N LYS A 200 -21.06 7.98 19.33
CA LYS A 200 -20.35 8.35 20.58
C LYS A 200 -19.05 9.07 20.26
N ARG A 201 -18.31 8.54 19.31
CA ARG A 201 -17.07 9.13 18.84
C ARG A 201 -16.73 8.61 17.44
N ILE A 202 -16.36 9.50 16.56
CA ILE A 202 -15.86 9.11 15.22
C ILE A 202 -14.48 8.46 15.37
N GLY A 203 -14.34 7.24 14.87
CA GLY A 203 -13.08 6.48 14.81
C GLY A 203 -12.32 6.70 13.53
N SER A 204 -13.02 6.61 12.39
CA SER A 204 -12.47 6.87 11.06
C SER A 204 -13.52 7.51 10.16
N VAL A 205 -13.06 8.32 9.21
CA VAL A 205 -13.85 8.86 8.10
C VAL A 205 -13.14 8.47 6.82
N PHE A 206 -13.84 7.86 5.89
CA PHE A 206 -13.25 7.40 4.63
C PHE A 206 -14.28 7.36 3.52
N GLU A 207 -13.81 7.32 2.29
CA GLU A 207 -14.61 7.18 1.08
C GLU A 207 -14.46 5.76 0.53
N CYS A 208 -15.52 5.21 -0.04
CA CYS A 208 -15.49 3.98 -0.84
C CYS A 208 -16.55 4.07 -1.94
N GLU A 209 -16.16 3.93 -3.19
CA GLU A 209 -17.04 3.98 -4.36
C GLU A 209 -17.96 5.22 -4.42
N GLY A 210 -17.41 6.38 -4.14
CA GLY A 210 -18.13 7.66 -4.17
C GLY A 210 -19.00 7.92 -2.95
N LYS A 211 -19.05 7.00 -1.98
CA LYS A 211 -19.82 7.16 -0.75
C LYS A 211 -18.92 7.41 0.44
N GLY A 212 -19.40 8.22 1.37
CA GLY A 212 -18.71 8.46 2.64
C GLY A 212 -19.12 7.47 3.70
N TYR A 213 -18.15 7.09 4.53
CA TYR A 213 -18.39 6.19 5.66
C TYR A 213 -17.77 6.72 6.93
N VAL A 214 -18.41 6.41 8.04
CA VAL A 214 -18.01 6.78 9.40
C VAL A 214 -17.98 5.52 10.25
N MET A 215 -16.86 5.24 10.86
CA MET A 215 -16.74 4.22 11.90
C MET A 215 -16.96 4.85 13.28
N ASP A 216 -17.90 4.31 14.04
CA ASP A 216 -18.17 4.73 15.41
C ASP A 216 -17.27 3.97 16.41
N ILE A 217 -16.90 4.67 17.48
CA ILE A 217 -16.21 4.12 18.65
C ILE A 217 -17.13 4.25 19.87
N ASN A 218 -17.41 3.14 20.54
CA ASN A 218 -18.27 3.09 21.73
C ASN A 218 -17.62 3.67 22.98
N ASP A 219 -18.36 3.66 24.10
CA ASP A 219 -17.89 4.18 25.39
C ASP A 219 -16.66 3.41 25.97
N SER A 220 -16.40 2.19 25.50
CA SER A 220 -15.22 1.40 25.83
C SER A 220 -14.06 1.61 24.85
N TYR A 221 -14.10 2.66 24.05
CA TYR A 221 -13.10 3.00 23.01
C TYR A 221 -12.91 1.95 21.92
N ARG A 222 -13.83 0.99 21.77
CA ARG A 222 -13.80 -0.04 20.73
C ARG A 222 -14.65 0.38 19.53
N CYS A 223 -14.19 0.03 18.32
CA CYS A 223 -15.01 0.22 17.13
C CYS A 223 -16.30 -0.62 17.25
N SER A 224 -17.45 -0.06 16.91
CA SER A 224 -18.74 -0.69 17.16
C SER A 224 -19.61 -0.84 15.93
N SER A 225 -19.63 0.15 15.05
CA SER A 225 -20.51 0.19 13.88
C SER A 225 -19.90 1.00 12.76
N ILE A 226 -20.34 0.74 11.53
CA ILE A 226 -20.04 1.55 10.37
C ILE A 226 -21.33 2.10 9.81
N TYR A 227 -21.34 3.39 9.54
CA TYR A 227 -22.45 4.12 8.96
C TYR A 227 -22.08 4.70 7.61
N GLU A 228 -23.03 4.73 6.68
CA GLU A 228 -22.93 5.53 5.46
C GLU A 228 -23.28 6.99 5.78
N TRP A 229 -22.39 7.90 5.40
CA TRP A 229 -22.57 9.34 5.55
C TRP A 229 -23.28 9.93 4.33
N LYS A 230 -24.44 10.53 4.54
CA LYS A 230 -25.21 11.23 3.53
C LYS A 230 -24.91 12.74 3.59
N SER A 231 -23.91 13.16 2.84
CA SER A 231 -23.41 14.55 2.87
C SER A 231 -24.46 15.61 2.58
N GLU A 232 -25.48 15.30 1.76
CA GLU A 232 -26.55 16.24 1.39
C GLU A 232 -27.50 16.50 2.54
N THR A 233 -27.91 15.45 3.23
CA THR A 233 -28.87 15.51 4.36
C THR A 233 -28.20 15.60 5.71
N ARG A 234 -26.86 15.42 5.75
CA ARG A 234 -26.04 15.35 6.98
C ARG A 234 -26.51 14.29 7.95
N ASN A 235 -26.96 13.17 7.42
CA ASN A 235 -27.48 12.04 8.18
C ASN A 235 -26.55 10.83 8.06
N LEU A 236 -26.66 9.95 9.05
CA LEU A 236 -25.99 8.64 9.09
C LEU A 236 -27.03 7.54 8.92
N GLU A 237 -26.73 6.60 8.03
CA GLU A 237 -27.47 5.36 7.89
C GLU A 237 -26.59 4.20 8.33
N LEU A 238 -27.07 3.36 9.26
CA LEU A 238 -26.33 2.20 9.72
C LEU A 238 -26.09 1.25 8.54
N LEU A 239 -24.82 1.03 8.20
CA LEU A 239 -24.43 0.04 7.21
C LEU A 239 -24.30 -1.35 7.85
N THR A 240 -23.50 -1.47 8.91
CA THR A 240 -23.26 -2.73 9.60
C THR A 240 -22.80 -2.51 11.04
N LYS A 241 -23.13 -3.46 11.91
CA LYS A 241 -22.50 -3.59 13.21
C LYS A 241 -21.23 -4.40 13.06
N ILE A 242 -20.17 -3.97 13.74
CA ILE A 242 -18.92 -4.71 13.77
C ILE A 242 -19.10 -5.89 14.76
N PRO A 243 -18.87 -7.14 14.36
CA PRO A 243 -18.96 -8.30 15.26
C PRO A 243 -18.04 -8.14 16.49
N ASP A 244 -18.48 -8.64 17.65
CA ASP A 244 -17.77 -8.44 18.93
C ASP A 244 -16.31 -8.89 18.88
N GLU A 245 -16.02 -9.98 18.16
CA GLU A 245 -14.66 -10.48 17.96
C GLU A 245 -13.75 -9.57 17.15
N TYR A 246 -14.32 -8.59 16.43
CA TYR A 246 -13.59 -7.59 15.62
C TYR A 246 -13.55 -6.21 16.28
N GLN A 247 -14.28 -6.03 17.38
CA GLN A 247 -14.33 -4.79 18.12
C GLN A 247 -13.09 -4.61 18.99
N LEU A 248 -12.07 -3.93 18.47
CA LEU A 248 -10.84 -3.62 19.18
C LEU A 248 -10.68 -2.10 19.33
N GLU A 249 -9.99 -1.68 20.40
CA GLU A 249 -9.61 -0.29 20.59
C GLU A 249 -8.54 0.12 19.56
N GLY A 250 -8.61 1.36 19.06
CA GLY A 250 -7.59 1.94 18.17
C GLY A 250 -7.45 1.26 16.82
N ARG A 251 -8.51 0.67 16.30
CA ARG A 251 -8.55 0.23 14.89
C ARG A 251 -8.68 1.41 13.95
N SER A 252 -8.06 1.29 12.80
CA SER A 252 -8.22 2.21 11.67
C SER A 252 -9.06 1.56 10.58
N ALA A 253 -9.80 2.36 9.81
CA ALA A 253 -10.61 1.87 8.71
C ALA A 253 -10.34 2.63 7.42
N ILE A 254 -10.41 1.93 6.28
CA ILE A 254 -10.31 2.48 4.93
C ILE A 254 -11.19 1.67 3.98
N GLY A 255 -11.71 2.33 2.93
CA GLY A 255 -12.51 1.69 1.88
C GLY A 255 -11.73 1.54 0.57
N HIS A 256 -11.95 0.45 -0.15
CA HIS A 256 -11.42 0.23 -1.50
C HIS A 256 -12.22 -0.84 -2.24
N ASN A 257 -12.65 -0.56 -3.48
CA ASN A 257 -13.34 -1.50 -4.37
C ASN A 257 -14.52 -2.22 -3.71
N GLY A 258 -15.40 -1.48 -3.02
CA GLY A 258 -16.58 -2.02 -2.36
C GLY A 258 -16.29 -2.82 -1.08
N ILE A 259 -15.05 -2.80 -0.59
CA ILE A 259 -14.64 -3.48 0.63
C ILE A 259 -14.15 -2.45 1.66
N ILE A 260 -14.59 -2.60 2.89
CA ILE A 260 -14.10 -1.82 4.03
C ILE A 260 -13.13 -2.67 4.84
N TYR A 261 -11.92 -2.17 5.05
CA TYR A 261 -10.87 -2.84 5.81
C TYR A 261 -10.77 -2.23 7.20
N LEU A 262 -10.73 -3.10 8.23
CA LEU A 262 -10.41 -2.75 9.62
C LEU A 262 -9.02 -3.26 9.95
N VAL A 263 -8.13 -2.37 10.39
CA VAL A 263 -6.71 -2.66 10.52
C VAL A 263 -6.22 -2.36 11.92
N GLY A 264 -5.44 -3.29 12.49
CA GLY A 264 -4.77 -3.13 13.77
C GLY A 264 -5.71 -3.20 14.96
N GLY A 265 -5.40 -2.40 15.96
CA GLY A 265 -6.03 -2.32 17.26
C GLY A 265 -5.04 -2.52 18.38
N GLU A 266 -5.50 -2.38 19.63
CA GLU A 266 -4.66 -2.58 20.82
C GLU A 266 -4.06 -3.99 20.81
N GLU A 267 -2.72 -4.08 20.91
CA GLU A 267 -1.95 -5.34 20.88
C GLU A 267 -2.30 -6.27 19.70
N SER A 268 -2.77 -5.70 18.57
CA SER A 268 -3.32 -6.48 17.47
C SER A 268 -2.61 -6.23 16.13
N ASP A 269 -2.37 -7.32 15.43
CA ASP A 269 -1.86 -7.40 14.06
C ASP A 269 -2.99 -7.74 13.06
N ARG A 270 -4.25 -7.73 13.49
CA ARG A 270 -5.40 -8.17 12.68
C ARG A 270 -5.70 -7.22 11.52
N VAL A 271 -6.16 -7.84 10.44
CA VAL A 271 -6.84 -7.18 9.34
C VAL A 271 -8.14 -7.94 9.11
N ASP A 272 -9.27 -7.25 9.15
CA ASP A 272 -10.58 -7.82 8.85
C ASP A 272 -11.24 -6.96 7.77
N CYS A 273 -12.13 -7.53 6.97
CA CYS A 273 -12.82 -6.79 5.94
C CYS A 273 -14.32 -7.04 5.95
N PHE A 274 -15.06 -6.05 5.45
CA PHE A 274 -16.51 -6.11 5.21
C PHE A 274 -16.78 -5.87 3.73
N ASP A 275 -17.36 -6.85 3.05
CA ASP A 275 -17.83 -6.69 1.67
C ASP A 275 -19.19 -5.99 1.68
N ILE A 276 -19.23 -4.76 1.17
CA ILE A 276 -20.45 -3.92 1.17
C ILE A 276 -21.57 -4.57 0.35
N ASN A 277 -21.23 -5.27 -0.73
CA ASN A 277 -22.22 -5.87 -1.62
C ASN A 277 -22.80 -7.17 -1.07
N LYS A 278 -21.98 -7.97 -0.38
CA LYS A 278 -22.40 -9.24 0.25
C LYS A 278 -23.01 -9.03 1.64
N GLY A 279 -22.61 -7.96 2.35
CA GLY A 279 -22.98 -7.73 3.74
C GLY A 279 -22.27 -8.66 4.73
N GLU A 280 -21.10 -9.16 4.39
CA GLU A 280 -20.37 -10.20 5.14
C GLU A 280 -19.03 -9.69 5.66
N TRP A 281 -18.67 -10.15 6.86
CA TRP A 281 -17.38 -9.91 7.49
C TRP A 281 -16.45 -11.08 7.29
N GLU A 282 -15.19 -10.84 6.93
CA GLU A 282 -14.15 -11.86 6.80
C GLU A 282 -12.85 -11.41 7.47
N PRO A 283 -12.16 -12.33 8.21
CA PRO A 283 -10.80 -12.07 8.66
C PRO A 283 -9.82 -12.30 7.51
N LEU A 284 -8.86 -11.41 7.37
CA LEU A 284 -7.76 -11.54 6.42
C LEU A 284 -6.48 -12.02 7.09
N LYS A 285 -5.41 -12.24 6.32
CA LYS A 285 -4.09 -12.50 6.87
C LYS A 285 -3.64 -11.29 7.71
N LYS A 286 -2.93 -11.60 8.77
CA LYS A 286 -2.43 -10.62 9.71
C LYS A 286 -1.27 -9.81 9.14
N MET A 287 -1.07 -8.60 9.68
CA MET A 287 0.16 -7.84 9.52
C MET A 287 1.33 -8.54 10.23
N LYS A 288 2.54 -8.09 9.95
CA LYS A 288 3.75 -8.51 10.68
C LYS A 288 3.86 -7.83 12.05
N ASN A 289 3.45 -6.56 12.12
CA ASN A 289 3.56 -5.75 13.32
C ASN A 289 2.18 -5.44 13.91
N LYS A 290 2.10 -5.45 15.24
CA LYS A 290 0.94 -4.95 15.96
C LYS A 290 0.91 -3.43 15.88
N ARG A 291 -0.28 -2.84 15.60
CA ARG A 291 -0.43 -1.41 15.41
C ARG A 291 -1.70 -0.88 16.03
N PHE A 292 -1.56 0.12 16.86
CA PHE A 292 -2.66 0.89 17.47
C PHE A 292 -2.78 2.25 16.78
N ALA A 293 -3.97 2.62 16.33
CA ALA A 293 -4.24 3.89 15.64
C ALA A 293 -3.27 4.16 14.47
N CYS A 294 -3.08 3.17 13.61
CA CYS A 294 -2.21 3.26 12.45
C CYS A 294 -2.80 4.15 11.35
N SER A 295 -1.95 4.64 10.48
CA SER A 295 -2.34 5.35 9.28
C SER A 295 -2.44 4.39 8.09
N LEU A 296 -3.42 4.62 7.23
CA LEU A 296 -3.73 3.79 6.08
C LEU A 296 -3.72 4.62 4.79
N ALA A 297 -3.16 4.07 3.74
CA ALA A 297 -3.27 4.61 2.39
C ALA A 297 -3.44 3.47 1.40
N VAL A 298 -4.24 3.68 0.35
CA VAL A 298 -4.42 2.70 -0.72
C VAL A 298 -3.88 3.30 -2.03
N ILE A 299 -3.10 2.51 -2.75
CA ILE A 299 -2.58 2.84 -4.08
C ILE A 299 -2.72 1.58 -4.91
N ASP A 300 -3.48 1.65 -5.99
CA ASP A 300 -3.90 0.50 -6.77
C ASP A 300 -4.54 -0.56 -5.83
N ASP A 301 -4.14 -1.83 -5.90
CA ASP A 301 -4.65 -2.91 -5.05
C ASP A 301 -3.73 -3.21 -3.85
N LYS A 302 -2.98 -2.20 -3.39
CA LYS A 302 -2.08 -2.29 -2.23
C LYS A 302 -2.52 -1.33 -1.14
N MET A 303 -2.67 -1.85 0.07
CA MET A 303 -2.87 -1.04 1.27
C MET A 303 -1.53 -0.86 1.99
N PHE A 304 -1.15 0.38 2.23
CA PHE A 304 0.01 0.72 3.03
C PHE A 304 -0.42 1.05 4.45
N VAL A 305 0.24 0.43 5.41
CA VAL A 305 -0.04 0.59 6.84
C VAL A 305 1.21 1.09 7.52
N GLY A 306 1.16 2.27 8.10
CA GLY A 306 2.31 2.89 8.74
C GLY A 306 1.95 3.64 10.01
N GLY A 307 2.96 4.01 10.76
CA GLY A 307 2.78 4.69 12.05
C GLY A 307 2.00 3.85 13.04
N GLY A 308 1.33 4.53 13.95
CA GLY A 308 0.59 3.90 15.05
C GLY A 308 1.48 3.47 16.22
N GLY A 309 0.87 3.26 17.39
CA GLY A 309 1.58 2.72 18.54
C GLY A 309 2.01 1.27 18.32
N GLY A 310 3.17 0.89 18.83
CA GLY A 310 3.70 -0.47 18.80
C GLY A 310 4.63 -0.80 17.65
N ALA A 311 4.60 -0.05 16.55
CA ALA A 311 5.38 -0.38 15.34
C ALA A 311 6.41 0.70 14.93
N GLY A 312 6.56 1.76 15.74
CA GLY A 312 7.52 2.85 15.48
C GLY A 312 7.31 3.51 14.12
N ASN A 313 8.36 3.62 13.34
CA ASN A 313 8.35 4.20 12.00
C ASN A 313 8.22 3.15 10.88
N SER A 314 7.93 1.89 11.19
CA SER A 314 7.79 0.84 10.19
C SER A 314 6.56 1.05 9.31
N VAL A 315 6.68 0.66 8.04
CA VAL A 315 5.59 0.67 7.07
C VAL A 315 5.48 -0.70 6.42
N GLU A 316 4.27 -1.22 6.35
CA GLU A 316 3.94 -2.47 5.67
C GLU A 316 3.10 -2.19 4.43
N CYS A 317 3.41 -2.90 3.35
CA CYS A 317 2.56 -2.98 2.17
C CYS A 317 1.76 -4.28 2.23
N PHE A 318 0.46 -4.18 2.35
CA PHE A 318 -0.47 -5.31 2.37
C PHE A 318 -1.10 -5.48 0.99
N SER A 319 -0.93 -6.66 0.37
CA SER A 319 -1.61 -7.00 -0.88
C SER A 319 -3.05 -7.43 -0.58
N MET A 320 -4.03 -6.73 -1.15
CA MET A 320 -5.45 -7.02 -0.95
C MET A 320 -5.86 -8.31 -1.65
N GLU A 321 -5.32 -8.61 -2.84
CA GLU A 321 -5.60 -9.84 -3.57
C GLU A 321 -5.01 -11.10 -2.91
N LYS A 322 -3.73 -11.02 -2.50
CA LYS A 322 -2.95 -12.17 -2.03
C LYS A 322 -2.95 -12.33 -0.53
N GLN A 323 -3.54 -11.40 0.18
CA GLN A 323 -3.66 -11.40 1.64
C GLN A 323 -2.31 -11.68 2.31
N GLY A 324 -1.46 -10.67 2.40
CA GLY A 324 -0.19 -10.76 3.12
C GLY A 324 0.55 -9.44 3.08
N SER A 325 1.38 -9.19 4.08
CA SER A 325 2.14 -7.95 4.18
C SER A 325 3.64 -8.18 4.02
N ILE A 326 4.29 -7.22 3.41
CA ILE A 326 5.74 -7.09 3.37
C ILE A 326 6.14 -5.75 3.97
N ASP A 327 7.30 -5.70 4.63
CA ASP A 327 7.85 -4.43 5.08
C ASP A 327 8.46 -3.69 3.89
N ILE A 328 8.22 -2.41 3.83
CA ILE A 328 8.97 -1.48 3.00
C ILE A 328 9.91 -0.67 3.88
N LYS A 329 10.78 0.15 3.30
CA LYS A 329 11.68 1.01 4.06
C LYS A 329 10.89 1.86 5.06
N PRO A 330 11.29 1.90 6.34
CA PRO A 330 10.63 2.73 7.35
C PRO A 330 10.67 4.21 6.97
N THR A 331 9.67 4.97 7.41
CA THR A 331 9.67 6.44 7.32
C THR A 331 10.77 7.04 8.21
N THR A 332 11.12 8.30 7.97
CA THR A 332 12.12 8.97 8.81
C THR A 332 11.56 9.36 10.19
N LYS A 333 10.23 9.45 10.33
CA LYS A 333 9.53 9.86 11.56
C LYS A 333 8.55 8.78 12.03
N GLU A 334 8.41 8.62 13.33
CA GLU A 334 7.37 7.79 13.93
C GLU A 334 6.01 8.46 13.85
N LEU A 335 4.93 7.70 13.93
CA LEU A 335 3.55 8.20 14.03
C LEU A 335 3.15 9.18 12.91
N CYS A 336 3.75 9.06 11.73
CA CYS A 336 3.36 9.86 10.55
C CYS A 336 1.97 9.45 10.02
N GLN A 337 1.35 10.36 9.25
CA GLN A 337 0.15 10.05 8.47
C GLN A 337 0.54 9.68 7.03
N LEU A 338 -0.01 8.58 6.55
CA LEU A 338 0.13 8.14 5.16
C LEU A 338 -1.03 8.64 4.31
N SER A 339 -0.73 9.00 3.09
CA SER A 339 -1.70 9.37 2.07
C SER A 339 -1.24 8.91 0.69
N SER A 340 -2.20 8.64 -0.19
CA SER A 340 -1.92 8.48 -1.62
C SER A 340 -1.95 9.87 -2.27
N TRP A 341 -0.86 10.31 -2.89
CA TRP A 341 -0.80 11.58 -3.61
C TRP A 341 -0.11 11.40 -4.97
N ASN A 342 -0.80 11.74 -6.06
CA ASN A 342 -0.33 11.46 -7.42
C ASN A 342 0.03 9.98 -7.67
N GLY A 343 -0.75 9.05 -7.11
CA GLY A 343 -0.44 7.63 -7.19
C GLY A 343 0.86 7.24 -6.49
N LYS A 344 1.36 8.07 -5.58
CA LYS A 344 2.55 7.80 -4.76
C LYS A 344 2.19 7.81 -3.28
N LEU A 345 2.90 7.00 -2.51
CA LEU A 345 2.76 6.99 -1.07
C LEU A 345 3.51 8.19 -0.47
N VAL A 346 2.81 8.98 0.32
CA VAL A 346 3.37 10.13 1.02
C VAL A 346 3.14 9.99 2.51
N ALA A 347 4.16 10.30 3.30
CA ALA A 347 4.11 10.39 4.74
C ALA A 347 4.25 11.85 5.17
N THR A 348 3.39 12.30 6.08
CA THR A 348 3.36 13.66 6.60
C THR A 348 3.48 13.69 8.11
N GLY A 349 4.20 14.67 8.66
CA GLY A 349 4.33 14.92 10.08
C GLY A 349 4.99 13.78 10.87
N GLY A 350 4.47 13.55 12.05
CA GLY A 350 4.94 12.51 12.97
C GLY A 350 5.76 13.05 14.13
N TRP A 351 6.55 12.18 14.74
CA TRP A 351 7.30 12.47 15.95
C TRP A 351 8.81 12.23 15.79
N GLU A 352 9.60 13.23 16.14
CA GLU A 352 11.05 13.13 16.35
C GLU A 352 11.51 14.22 17.33
N ARG A 353 11.58 13.92 18.61
CA ARG A 353 11.90 14.91 19.66
C ARG A 353 10.93 16.11 19.72
N GLY A 354 9.72 15.93 19.18
CA GLY A 354 8.66 16.91 19.01
C GLY A 354 7.87 16.67 17.74
N GLU A 355 6.83 17.46 17.52
CA GLU A 355 5.98 17.42 16.32
C GLU A 355 6.79 17.78 15.09
N SER A 356 6.72 16.95 14.07
CA SER A 356 7.48 17.10 12.84
C SER A 356 6.67 17.79 11.74
N ASN A 357 7.30 18.67 10.98
CA ASN A 357 6.76 19.23 9.73
C ASN A 357 7.28 18.48 8.48
N CYS A 358 7.96 17.36 8.67
CA CYS A 358 8.53 16.56 7.59
C CYS A 358 7.45 16.04 6.66
N VAL A 359 7.75 16.03 5.37
CA VAL A 359 6.94 15.38 4.33
C VAL A 359 7.88 14.60 3.45
N GLU A 360 7.55 13.34 3.22
CA GLU A 360 8.38 12.45 2.41
C GLU A 360 7.53 11.57 1.52
N MET A 361 8.01 11.26 0.34
CA MET A 361 7.34 10.45 -0.67
C MET A 361 8.14 9.17 -0.92
N TYR A 362 7.47 8.04 -0.90
CA TYR A 362 8.10 6.77 -1.19
C TYR A 362 8.34 6.63 -2.70
N ASP A 363 9.58 6.41 -3.08
CA ASP A 363 9.95 6.08 -4.45
C ASP A 363 10.07 4.56 -4.59
N GLU A 364 9.10 3.93 -5.21
CA GLU A 364 9.09 2.49 -5.43
C GLU A 364 10.28 1.98 -6.27
N PHE A 365 10.91 2.86 -7.05
CA PHE A 365 12.02 2.47 -7.90
C PHE A 365 13.33 2.30 -7.10
N SER A 366 13.62 3.26 -6.21
CA SER A 366 14.80 3.19 -5.33
C SER A 366 14.54 2.44 -4.03
N GLY A 367 13.27 2.29 -3.64
CA GLY A 367 12.86 1.80 -2.33
C GLY A 367 13.13 2.79 -1.20
N ASP A 368 13.34 4.08 -1.53
CA ASP A 368 13.69 5.13 -0.58
C ASP A 368 12.57 6.14 -0.38
N TRP A 369 12.59 6.80 0.77
CA TRP A 369 11.76 7.97 1.04
C TRP A 369 12.50 9.24 0.58
N LEU A 370 11.88 9.99 -0.32
CA LEU A 370 12.41 11.25 -0.86
C LEU A 370 11.75 12.43 -0.18
N PRO A 371 12.51 13.44 0.29
CA PRO A 371 11.94 14.59 0.95
C PRO A 371 11.10 15.43 -0.02
N LEU A 372 9.94 15.87 0.44
CA LEU A 372 9.10 16.89 -0.17
C LEU A 372 9.20 18.21 0.63
N PRO A 373 8.66 19.33 0.11
CA PRO A 373 8.57 20.57 0.87
C PRO A 373 7.90 20.36 2.21
N SER A 374 8.55 20.80 3.29
CA SER A 374 8.02 20.66 4.65
C SER A 374 6.77 21.52 4.85
N MET A 375 5.83 21.03 5.68
CA MET A 375 4.69 21.82 6.14
C MET A 375 5.14 23.08 6.89
N ASN A 376 4.29 24.08 6.97
CA ASN A 376 4.60 25.31 7.73
C ASN A 376 4.64 25.03 9.24
N GLN A 377 3.88 24.04 9.72
CA GLN A 377 3.81 23.69 11.13
C GLN A 377 4.10 22.19 11.35
N GLY A 378 4.78 21.87 12.45
CA GLY A 378 4.94 20.49 12.91
C GLY A 378 3.60 19.92 13.39
N ARG A 379 3.35 18.64 13.05
CA ARG A 379 2.07 17.98 13.32
C ARG A 379 2.27 16.54 13.79
N LEU A 380 1.57 16.19 14.87
CA LEU A 380 1.40 14.83 15.33
C LEU A 380 -0.09 14.54 15.50
N SER A 381 -0.52 13.33 15.18
CA SER A 381 -1.95 12.94 15.30
C SER A 381 -2.90 13.82 14.47
N HIS A 382 -2.40 14.35 13.37
CA HIS A 382 -3.17 15.14 12.41
C HIS A 382 -3.96 14.22 11.46
N GLY A 383 -4.88 14.79 10.70
CA GLY A 383 -5.51 14.12 9.57
C GLY A 383 -4.84 14.52 8.27
N ALA A 384 -4.82 13.60 7.31
CA ALA A 384 -4.35 13.88 5.96
C ALA A 384 -5.20 13.15 4.93
N CYS A 385 -5.47 13.80 3.81
CA CYS A 385 -6.11 13.19 2.65
C CYS A 385 -5.68 13.87 1.36
N THR A 386 -5.94 13.22 0.25
CA THR A 386 -5.76 13.78 -1.10
C THR A 386 -7.11 14.03 -1.73
N THR A 387 -7.26 15.22 -2.34
CA THR A 387 -8.48 15.59 -3.04
C THR A 387 -8.47 15.09 -4.49
N LYS A 388 -9.66 15.04 -5.13
CA LYS A 388 -9.81 14.71 -6.56
C LYS A 388 -9.02 15.65 -7.46
N ASP A 389 -8.85 16.91 -7.03
CA ASP A 389 -8.00 17.90 -7.70
C ASP A 389 -6.52 17.71 -7.36
N ASN A 390 -6.18 16.58 -6.77
CA ASN A 390 -4.82 16.16 -6.46
C ASN A 390 -4.07 17.12 -5.51
N GLN A 391 -4.77 17.70 -4.55
CA GLN A 391 -4.19 18.49 -3.47
C GLN A 391 -3.99 17.58 -2.25
N LEU A 392 -2.81 17.57 -1.68
CA LEU A 392 -2.55 16.93 -0.40
C LEU A 392 -2.93 17.92 0.72
N ILE A 393 -3.94 17.56 1.51
CA ILE A 393 -4.46 18.39 2.60
C ILE A 393 -4.09 17.76 3.94
N VAL A 394 -3.64 18.58 4.87
CA VAL A 394 -3.39 18.19 6.27
C VAL A 394 -4.20 19.08 7.20
N VAL A 395 -4.77 18.48 8.25
CA VAL A 395 -5.72 19.13 9.15
C VAL A 395 -5.35 18.88 10.59
N GLY A 396 -5.24 19.94 11.37
CA GLY A 396 -5.07 19.88 12.83
C GLY A 396 -3.79 19.20 13.29
N GLY A 397 -3.88 18.55 14.43
CA GLY A 397 -2.80 17.85 15.11
C GLY A 397 -2.14 18.64 16.23
N LEU A 398 -1.43 17.91 17.11
CA LEU A 398 -0.54 18.53 18.08
C LEU A 398 0.49 19.38 17.34
N GLY A 399 0.82 20.53 17.90
CA GLY A 399 1.73 21.52 17.32
C GLY A 399 1.07 22.48 16.32
N ALA A 400 -0.06 22.10 15.71
CA ALA A 400 -0.72 22.87 14.67
C ALA A 400 -2.16 23.32 15.01
N GLY A 401 -2.73 22.87 16.14
CA GLY A 401 -4.05 23.27 16.63
C GLY A 401 -5.15 22.92 15.63
N ASN A 402 -5.86 23.94 15.13
CA ASN A 402 -6.95 23.82 14.17
C ASN A 402 -6.56 24.19 12.73
N SER A 403 -5.28 24.38 12.47
CA SER A 403 -4.80 24.87 11.18
C SER A 403 -4.96 23.82 10.08
N VAL A 404 -5.19 24.32 8.86
CA VAL A 404 -5.27 23.52 7.64
C VAL A 404 -4.24 24.02 6.65
N GLU A 405 -3.49 23.10 6.07
CA GLU A 405 -2.52 23.40 5.03
C GLU A 405 -2.75 22.48 3.83
N CYS A 406 -2.49 22.97 2.63
CA CYS A 406 -2.54 22.16 1.42
C CYS A 406 -1.28 22.34 0.58
N LEU A 407 -0.86 21.23 -0.05
CA LEU A 407 0.20 21.18 -1.03
C LEU A 407 -0.40 20.88 -2.40
N LYS A 408 -0.12 21.75 -3.37
CA LYS A 408 -0.51 21.59 -4.78
C LYS A 408 0.71 21.28 -5.62
N MET A 409 0.53 20.55 -6.69
CA MET A 409 1.55 20.40 -7.72
C MET A 409 1.54 21.54 -8.70
#